data_cae1d5d6638436674d0217f1de38fdc6
#
_entry.id   cae1d5d6638436674d0217f1de38fdc6
#
_cell.length_a   1.000
_cell.length_b   1.000
_cell.length_c   1.000
_cell.angle_alpha   90.00
_cell.angle_beta   90.00
_cell.angle_gamma   90.00
#
_symmetry.space_group_name_H-M   'P 1'
#
loop_
_entity.id
_entity.type
_entity.pdbx_description
1 polymer ?
#
loop_
_entity_poly.entity_id
_entity_poly.type
_entity_poly.pdbx_seq_one_letter_code
_entity_poly.pdbx_strand_id
1 'polypeptide(L)'
;MLMRKKFDRDRAYRVVIYARMSTDRQNKRSPAQQEQNIRDLIKRLKLPWTVVAVYVDSGISARTTRMRPEFLRMVSDLTSGRIDADLILVDTYERFSRADNSVQIRNKLERRGVFVCTADTSFEDPTSDTGRIMATVESVRASSNNRIKGRDVRRGKKDAVRQKKWPGGPPPLGIGLENVMETRNGIESVAYRTPVIEPVGACIVRLIFRLADERGWGGTRIKKYLDRLPQIPDRFKPFKSTTISDQLRNCLYIGRMEWGRNCTGIENEVRVVEPIEDETEWAVDDEYCEPILDRAVWDRVAGMIASRKRPTDDDFESCRGGGVALKYPLSGLVRCNECSRSMVINGSSAYTTVFGEKRRYTSYVCPNYRDGDCDNSVRVPESWLVSEVFKLVRERLLFESDQP
;
A
#
# COMPACT_ATOMS: atom_id res chain seq x y z
N MET A 1 14.69 40.86 -5.70
CA MET A 1 13.25 40.60 -5.50
C MET A 1 12.59 40.54 -6.87
N LEU A 2 12.32 39.34 -7.41
CA LEU A 2 11.66 39.20 -8.71
C LEU A 2 10.25 39.78 -8.58
N MET A 3 9.94 40.81 -9.35
CA MET A 3 8.60 41.40 -9.42
C MET A 3 7.65 40.29 -9.94
N ARG A 4 6.84 39.73 -9.05
CA ARG A 4 5.78 38.81 -9.43
C ARG A 4 4.75 39.55 -10.27
N LYS A 5 4.54 39.11 -11.49
CA LYS A 5 3.47 39.66 -12.35
C LYS A 5 2.16 39.59 -11.60
N LYS A 6 1.50 40.73 -11.40
CA LYS A 6 0.20 40.80 -10.73
C LYS A 6 -0.82 40.07 -11.63
N PHE A 7 -1.65 39.21 -11.04
CA PHE A 7 -2.75 38.56 -11.76
C PHE A 7 -3.77 39.60 -12.19
N ASP A 8 -4.15 39.56 -13.45
CA ASP A 8 -5.20 40.37 -14.03
C ASP A 8 -6.12 39.45 -14.84
N ARG A 9 -7.35 39.33 -14.42
CA ARG A 9 -8.31 38.41 -14.97
C ARG A 9 -8.62 38.67 -16.46
N ASP A 10 -8.56 39.94 -16.86
CA ASP A 10 -8.90 40.35 -18.23
C ASP A 10 -7.70 40.23 -19.18
N ARG A 11 -6.55 39.82 -18.67
CA ARG A 11 -5.37 39.55 -19.45
C ARG A 11 -5.50 38.18 -20.16
N ALA A 12 -4.96 38.09 -21.40
CA ALA A 12 -4.82 36.83 -22.10
C ALA A 12 -3.82 35.89 -21.38
N TYR A 13 -4.27 34.71 -20.98
CA TYR A 13 -3.44 33.66 -20.38
C TYR A 13 -3.51 32.37 -21.21
N ARG A 14 -2.39 31.66 -21.22
CA ARG A 14 -2.33 30.27 -21.68
C ARG A 14 -2.58 29.38 -20.47
N VAL A 15 -3.60 28.54 -20.58
CA VAL A 15 -4.06 27.77 -19.42
C VAL A 15 -4.00 26.28 -19.69
N VAL A 16 -3.68 25.52 -18.66
CA VAL A 16 -3.72 24.07 -18.65
C VAL A 16 -4.88 23.62 -17.77
N ILE A 17 -5.70 22.67 -18.24
CA ILE A 17 -6.76 22.07 -17.44
C ILE A 17 -6.25 20.75 -16.85
N TYR A 18 -6.47 20.57 -15.55
CA TYR A 18 -6.27 19.29 -14.91
C TYR A 18 -7.58 18.77 -14.33
N ALA A 19 -7.95 17.55 -14.72
CA ALA A 19 -9.16 16.85 -14.26
C ALA A 19 -8.81 15.45 -13.76
N ARG A 20 -9.57 14.94 -12.77
CA ARG A 20 -9.40 13.57 -12.29
C ARG A 20 -10.68 12.94 -11.82
N MET A 21 -10.78 11.63 -11.98
CA MET A 21 -11.85 10.83 -11.40
C MET A 21 -11.54 10.55 -9.92
N SER A 22 -12.52 10.71 -9.03
CA SER A 22 -12.42 10.18 -7.67
C SER A 22 -13.02 8.78 -7.65
N THR A 23 -12.39 7.85 -6.89
CA THR A 23 -12.92 6.51 -6.66
C THR A 23 -14.17 6.49 -5.78
N ASP A 24 -14.57 7.64 -5.23
CA ASP A 24 -15.76 7.77 -4.41
C ASP A 24 -16.99 7.77 -5.31
N ARG A 25 -17.78 6.70 -5.25
CA ARG A 25 -19.03 6.51 -6.00
C ARG A 25 -20.06 7.65 -5.81
N GLN A 26 -19.80 8.56 -4.89
CA GLN A 26 -20.68 9.68 -4.55
C GLN A 26 -20.33 10.99 -5.27
N ASN A 27 -19.19 11.11 -5.93
CA ASN A 27 -18.79 12.38 -6.56
C ASN A 27 -19.03 12.31 -8.08
N LYS A 28 -20.17 12.85 -8.48
CA LYS A 28 -20.86 12.65 -9.75
C LYS A 28 -20.24 13.35 -10.97
N ARG A 29 -19.12 14.08 -10.84
CA ARG A 29 -18.54 14.79 -11.99
C ARG A 29 -17.41 13.97 -12.61
N SER A 30 -17.63 13.45 -13.82
CA SER A 30 -16.58 12.83 -14.63
C SER A 30 -15.50 13.85 -14.99
N PRO A 31 -14.27 13.42 -15.35
CA PRO A 31 -13.23 14.33 -15.83
C PRO A 31 -13.70 15.20 -17.02
N ALA A 32 -14.49 14.63 -17.93
CA ALA A 32 -15.08 15.36 -19.05
C ALA A 32 -16.03 16.46 -18.59
N GLN A 33 -16.84 16.20 -17.55
CA GLN A 33 -17.73 17.23 -16.97
C GLN A 33 -16.93 18.33 -16.26
N GLN A 34 -15.81 17.98 -15.58
CA GLN A 34 -14.94 18.96 -14.96
C GLN A 34 -14.31 19.88 -16.01
N GLU A 35 -13.78 19.32 -17.09
CA GLU A 35 -13.24 20.09 -18.21
C GLU A 35 -14.32 20.99 -18.83
N GLN A 36 -15.51 20.44 -19.07
CA GLN A 36 -16.60 21.21 -19.67
C GLN A 36 -17.02 22.38 -18.78
N ASN A 37 -17.15 22.17 -17.46
CA ASN A 37 -17.44 23.22 -16.50
C ASN A 37 -16.42 24.38 -16.57
N ILE A 38 -15.14 24.03 -16.62
CA ILE A 38 -14.05 25.03 -16.71
C ILE A 38 -14.16 25.82 -18.02
N ARG A 39 -14.37 25.13 -19.15
CA ARG A 39 -14.51 25.79 -20.47
C ARG A 39 -15.76 26.68 -20.53
N ASP A 40 -16.87 26.22 -19.99
CA ASP A 40 -18.13 26.99 -19.95
C ASP A 40 -18.00 28.22 -19.04
N LEU A 41 -17.26 28.09 -17.94
CA LEU A 41 -16.98 29.22 -17.06
C LEU A 41 -16.10 30.26 -17.74
N ILE A 42 -15.05 29.87 -18.46
CA ILE A 42 -14.20 30.76 -19.25
C ILE A 42 -15.07 31.52 -20.27
N LYS A 43 -15.94 30.83 -20.99
CA LYS A 43 -16.86 31.45 -21.98
C LYS A 43 -17.87 32.40 -21.31
N ARG A 44 -18.49 31.97 -20.23
CA ARG A 44 -19.50 32.76 -19.50
C ARG A 44 -18.91 34.07 -18.96
N LEU A 45 -17.68 34.02 -18.48
CA LEU A 45 -16.95 35.16 -17.97
C LEU A 45 -16.25 35.99 -19.05
N LYS A 46 -16.35 35.55 -20.32
CA LYS A 46 -15.72 36.18 -21.50
C LYS A 46 -14.21 36.40 -21.35
N LEU A 47 -13.52 35.42 -20.69
CA LEU A 47 -12.10 35.54 -20.43
C LEU A 47 -11.28 35.27 -21.70
N PRO A 48 -10.24 36.07 -22.00
CA PRO A 48 -9.40 35.90 -23.16
C PRO A 48 -8.33 34.81 -22.93
N TRP A 49 -8.74 33.67 -22.36
CA TRP A 49 -7.85 32.58 -21.96
C TRP A 49 -7.87 31.45 -22.99
N THR A 50 -6.70 30.95 -23.33
CA THR A 50 -6.54 29.89 -24.31
C THR A 50 -6.09 28.60 -23.63
N VAL A 51 -6.86 27.53 -23.78
CA VAL A 51 -6.50 26.21 -23.25
C VAL A 51 -5.46 25.58 -24.17
N VAL A 52 -4.24 25.36 -23.66
CA VAL A 52 -3.09 24.82 -24.42
C VAL A 52 -2.90 23.32 -24.19
N ALA A 53 -3.32 22.79 -23.06
CA ALA A 53 -3.27 21.35 -22.77
C ALA A 53 -4.33 20.94 -21.75
N VAL A 54 -4.69 19.65 -21.78
CA VAL A 54 -5.58 19.00 -20.81
C VAL A 54 -4.91 17.73 -20.30
N TYR A 55 -4.85 17.55 -18.98
CA TYR A 55 -4.32 16.36 -18.33
C TYR A 55 -5.41 15.69 -17.52
N VAL A 56 -5.56 14.38 -17.69
CA VAL A 56 -6.65 13.62 -17.07
C VAL A 56 -6.14 12.36 -16.38
N ASP A 57 -6.31 12.27 -15.07
CA ASP A 57 -6.09 11.04 -14.31
C ASP A 57 -7.40 10.30 -14.10
N SER A 58 -7.58 9.14 -14.76
CA SER A 58 -8.78 8.32 -14.69
C SER A 58 -8.60 7.12 -13.77
N GLY A 59 -9.54 6.93 -12.83
CA GLY A 59 -9.70 5.65 -12.11
C GLY A 59 -8.69 5.32 -11.02
N ILE A 60 -7.83 6.25 -10.60
CA ILE A 60 -6.76 5.99 -9.64
C ILE A 60 -7.07 6.65 -8.29
N SER A 61 -6.88 5.89 -7.19
CA SER A 61 -6.98 6.41 -5.83
C SER A 61 -5.97 7.53 -5.59
N ALA A 62 -6.46 8.74 -5.32
CA ALA A 62 -5.65 9.96 -5.20
C ALA A 62 -4.93 10.11 -3.85
N ARG A 63 -4.65 9.01 -3.15
CA ARG A 63 -4.00 9.06 -1.82
C ARG A 63 -2.51 9.40 -1.88
N THR A 64 -1.86 9.14 -3.02
CA THR A 64 -0.44 9.46 -3.21
C THR A 64 -0.23 10.13 -4.55
N THR A 65 0.70 11.08 -4.64
CA THR A 65 1.08 11.75 -5.89
C THR A 65 1.65 10.76 -6.90
N ARG A 66 2.31 9.70 -6.44
CA ARG A 66 2.86 8.61 -7.26
C ARG A 66 1.82 7.90 -8.14
N MET A 67 0.55 7.93 -7.74
CA MET A 67 -0.56 7.31 -8.47
C MET A 67 -1.27 8.28 -9.43
N ARG A 68 -0.65 9.43 -9.75
CA ARG A 68 -1.21 10.46 -10.62
C ARG A 68 -0.24 10.75 -11.77
N PRO A 69 -0.08 9.85 -12.74
CA PRO A 69 0.92 9.97 -13.79
C PRO A 69 0.75 11.23 -14.64
N GLU A 70 -0.49 11.59 -14.99
CA GLU A 70 -0.76 12.79 -15.78
C GLU A 70 -0.56 14.09 -14.98
N PHE A 71 -0.83 14.08 -13.67
CA PHE A 71 -0.46 15.18 -12.80
C PHE A 71 1.06 15.39 -12.74
N LEU A 72 1.83 14.32 -12.54
CA LEU A 72 3.29 14.38 -12.52
C LEU A 72 3.84 14.83 -13.87
N ARG A 73 3.26 14.35 -14.97
CA ARG A 73 3.59 14.76 -16.31
C ARG A 73 3.31 16.25 -16.53
N MET A 74 2.13 16.75 -16.14
CA MET A 74 1.80 18.17 -16.16
C MET A 74 2.83 19.02 -15.42
N VAL A 75 3.14 18.63 -14.17
CA VAL A 75 4.15 19.36 -13.36
C VAL A 75 5.52 19.33 -14.03
N SER A 76 5.93 18.19 -14.60
CA SER A 76 7.19 18.06 -15.33
C SER A 76 7.21 18.95 -16.60
N ASP A 77 6.15 18.92 -17.40
CA ASP A 77 6.05 19.68 -18.65
C ASP A 77 6.07 21.21 -18.39
N LEU A 78 5.37 21.66 -17.34
CA LEU A 78 5.38 23.07 -16.93
C LEU A 78 6.72 23.50 -16.31
N THR A 79 7.36 22.64 -15.52
CA THR A 79 8.65 23.00 -14.87
C THR A 79 9.83 22.92 -15.83
N SER A 80 9.78 22.05 -16.85
CA SER A 80 10.81 21.96 -17.89
C SER A 80 10.64 23.00 -19.00
N GLY A 81 9.49 23.70 -19.05
CA GLY A 81 9.16 24.64 -20.13
C GLY A 81 8.74 23.94 -21.43
N ARG A 82 8.43 22.63 -21.40
CA ARG A 82 7.91 21.91 -22.57
C ARG A 82 6.53 22.43 -22.98
N ILE A 83 5.73 22.81 -22.00
CA ILE A 83 4.48 23.53 -22.19
C ILE A 83 4.63 24.85 -21.48
N ASP A 84 4.41 25.94 -22.24
CA ASP A 84 4.42 27.29 -21.72
C ASP A 84 2.98 27.69 -21.40
N ALA A 85 2.65 27.74 -20.11
CA ALA A 85 1.35 28.13 -19.59
C ALA A 85 1.51 29.01 -18.34
N ASP A 86 0.53 29.89 -18.15
CA ASP A 86 0.49 30.84 -17.05
C ASP A 86 -0.36 30.31 -15.86
N LEU A 87 -1.40 29.51 -16.16
CA LEU A 87 -2.36 29.04 -15.18
C LEU A 87 -2.64 27.54 -15.32
N ILE A 88 -2.86 26.90 -14.17
CA ILE A 88 -3.48 25.57 -14.07
C ILE A 88 -4.92 25.77 -13.58
N LEU A 89 -5.89 25.28 -14.33
CA LEU A 89 -7.30 25.32 -13.97
C LEU A 89 -7.79 23.97 -13.49
N VAL A 90 -8.48 23.96 -12.38
CA VAL A 90 -9.12 22.78 -11.79
C VAL A 90 -10.57 23.09 -11.40
N ASP A 91 -11.44 22.09 -11.38
CA ASP A 91 -12.85 22.26 -10.99
C ASP A 91 -12.97 22.73 -9.52
N THR A 92 -12.25 22.04 -8.62
CA THR A 92 -12.14 22.39 -7.19
C THR A 92 -10.70 22.23 -6.72
N TYR A 93 -10.30 22.91 -5.66
CA TYR A 93 -8.96 22.80 -5.12
C TYR A 93 -8.60 21.36 -4.69
N GLU A 94 -9.57 20.55 -4.27
CA GLU A 94 -9.39 19.13 -3.96
C GLU A 94 -8.92 18.30 -5.17
N ARG A 95 -9.13 18.77 -6.40
CA ARG A 95 -8.65 18.09 -7.61
C ARG A 95 -7.15 18.29 -7.80
N PHE A 96 -6.65 19.47 -7.47
CA PHE A 96 -5.22 19.76 -7.50
C PHE A 96 -4.48 19.07 -6.35
N SER A 97 -5.00 19.19 -5.12
CA SER A 97 -4.30 18.84 -3.89
C SER A 97 -5.09 17.84 -3.05
N ARG A 98 -4.46 16.71 -2.75
CA ARG A 98 -4.85 15.82 -1.64
C ARG A 98 -3.64 15.33 -0.83
N ALA A 99 -2.43 15.75 -1.17
CA ALA A 99 -1.21 15.29 -0.52
C ALA A 99 -0.55 16.42 0.24
N ASP A 100 0.18 16.09 1.29
CA ASP A 100 0.98 17.03 2.08
C ASP A 100 2.03 17.77 1.21
N ASN A 101 2.43 17.20 0.07
CA ASN A 101 3.35 17.78 -0.90
C ASN A 101 2.72 18.85 -1.83
N SER A 102 1.42 19.09 -1.74
CA SER A 102 0.75 20.03 -2.66
C SER A 102 1.24 21.45 -2.53
N VAL A 103 1.57 21.89 -1.31
CA VAL A 103 2.13 23.20 -1.04
C VAL A 103 3.51 23.34 -1.68
N GLN A 104 4.34 22.31 -1.61
CA GLN A 104 5.68 22.30 -2.22
C GLN A 104 5.59 22.34 -3.75
N ILE A 105 4.68 21.57 -4.35
CA ILE A 105 4.45 21.57 -5.80
C ILE A 105 3.93 22.93 -6.25
N ARG A 106 2.94 23.49 -5.54
CA ARG A 106 2.43 24.83 -5.82
C ARG A 106 3.55 25.88 -5.76
N ASN A 107 4.35 25.88 -4.72
CA ASN A 107 5.48 26.82 -4.58
C ASN A 107 6.51 26.65 -5.71
N LYS A 108 6.74 25.41 -6.17
CA LYS A 108 7.62 25.13 -7.32
C LYS A 108 7.06 25.73 -8.61
N LEU A 109 5.75 25.58 -8.86
CA LEU A 109 5.06 26.13 -10.03
C LEU A 109 5.00 27.67 -9.97
N GLU A 110 4.68 28.25 -8.81
CA GLU A 110 4.65 29.71 -8.62
C GLU A 110 6.02 30.36 -8.86
N ARG A 111 7.13 29.69 -8.52
CA ARG A 111 8.49 30.16 -8.84
C ARG A 111 8.74 30.24 -10.35
N ARG A 112 8.01 29.45 -11.14
CA ARG A 112 8.02 29.48 -12.62
C ARG A 112 7.00 30.45 -13.20
N GLY A 113 6.19 31.10 -12.36
CA GLY A 113 5.15 32.02 -12.76
C GLY A 113 3.83 31.35 -13.15
N VAL A 114 3.67 30.05 -12.81
CA VAL A 114 2.44 29.29 -13.06
C VAL A 114 1.61 29.24 -11.79
N PHE A 115 0.35 29.70 -11.86
CA PHE A 115 -0.56 29.75 -10.72
C PHE A 115 -1.72 28.79 -10.88
N VAL A 116 -2.32 28.40 -9.75
CA VAL A 116 -3.48 27.49 -9.74
C VAL A 116 -4.74 28.29 -9.46
N CYS A 117 -5.73 28.19 -10.34
CA CYS A 117 -7.06 28.78 -10.18
C CYS A 117 -8.14 27.69 -10.19
N THR A 118 -9.21 27.90 -9.43
CA THR A 118 -10.30 26.95 -9.30
C THR A 118 -11.61 27.49 -9.86
N ALA A 119 -12.41 26.63 -10.46
CA ALA A 119 -13.68 27.04 -11.07
C ALA A 119 -14.76 27.31 -10.04
N ASP A 120 -14.74 26.66 -8.87
CA ASP A 120 -15.66 26.88 -7.75
C ASP A 120 -15.56 28.28 -7.14
N THR A 121 -14.36 28.90 -7.15
CA THR A 121 -14.15 30.29 -6.75
C THR A 121 -14.25 31.28 -7.92
N SER A 122 -14.75 30.85 -9.06
CA SER A 122 -14.85 31.67 -10.28
C SER A 122 -13.52 32.29 -10.71
N PHE A 123 -12.41 31.56 -10.52
CA PHE A 123 -11.05 31.98 -10.85
C PHE A 123 -10.61 33.27 -10.11
N GLU A 124 -10.77 33.31 -8.79
CA GLU A 124 -10.20 34.38 -7.97
C GLU A 124 -8.69 34.52 -8.16
N ASP A 125 -8.19 35.73 -7.87
CA ASP A 125 -6.75 36.04 -7.97
C ASP A 125 -5.92 35.15 -7.03
N PRO A 126 -5.14 34.18 -7.58
CA PRO A 126 -4.33 33.28 -6.79
C PRO A 126 -3.10 33.95 -6.17
N THR A 127 -2.77 35.18 -6.60
CA THR A 127 -1.61 35.94 -6.13
C THR A 127 -1.95 36.89 -5.00
N SER A 128 -3.24 37.18 -4.80
CA SER A 128 -3.71 38.04 -3.70
C SER A 128 -3.52 37.34 -2.35
N ASP A 129 -3.39 38.12 -1.27
CA ASP A 129 -3.32 37.56 0.09
C ASP A 129 -4.58 36.76 0.43
N THR A 130 -5.73 37.25 0.02
CA THR A 130 -7.03 36.54 0.17
C THR A 130 -7.01 35.20 -0.58
N GLY A 131 -6.61 35.17 -1.85
CA GLY A 131 -6.51 33.95 -2.64
C GLY A 131 -5.54 32.92 -2.04
N ARG A 132 -4.42 33.36 -1.48
CA ARG A 132 -3.45 32.50 -0.78
C ARG A 132 -4.00 31.93 0.51
N ILE A 133 -4.67 32.75 1.31
CA ILE A 133 -5.34 32.32 2.54
C ILE A 133 -6.43 31.29 2.19
N MET A 134 -7.29 31.58 1.20
CA MET A 134 -8.33 30.67 0.76
C MET A 134 -7.76 29.34 0.24
N ALA A 135 -6.73 29.35 -0.58
CA ALA A 135 -6.08 28.12 -1.04
C ALA A 135 -5.47 27.30 0.13
N THR A 136 -4.97 27.98 1.17
CA THR A 136 -4.47 27.30 2.38
C THR A 136 -5.62 26.71 3.20
N VAL A 137 -6.69 27.48 3.41
CA VAL A 137 -7.91 27.01 4.11
C VAL A 137 -8.51 25.82 3.41
N GLU A 138 -8.66 25.86 2.09
CA GLU A 138 -9.19 24.73 1.31
C GLU A 138 -8.29 23.49 1.38
N SER A 139 -6.96 23.67 1.37
CA SER A 139 -6.01 22.57 1.57
C SER A 139 -6.17 21.92 2.96
N VAL A 140 -6.26 22.71 4.01
CA VAL A 140 -6.48 22.25 5.39
C VAL A 140 -7.85 21.59 5.52
N ARG A 141 -8.90 22.16 4.91
CA ARG A 141 -10.25 21.59 4.89
C ARG A 141 -10.28 20.24 4.19
N ALA A 142 -9.64 20.09 3.04
CA ALA A 142 -9.55 18.82 2.32
C ALA A 142 -8.84 17.73 3.16
N SER A 143 -7.74 18.08 3.82
CA SER A 143 -7.00 17.21 4.73
C SER A 143 -7.84 16.83 5.97
N SER A 144 -8.51 17.80 6.59
CA SER A 144 -9.40 17.59 7.74
C SER A 144 -10.59 16.69 7.41
N ASN A 145 -11.24 16.90 6.27
CA ASN A 145 -12.35 16.08 5.80
C ASN A 145 -11.94 14.61 5.65
N ASN A 146 -10.73 14.34 5.15
CA ASN A 146 -10.23 12.97 5.03
C ASN A 146 -10.01 12.31 6.41
N ARG A 147 -9.51 13.07 7.40
CA ARG A 147 -9.35 12.56 8.78
C ARG A 147 -10.70 12.29 9.44
N ILE A 148 -11.68 13.18 9.26
CA ILE A 148 -13.04 13.00 9.79
C ILE A 148 -13.67 11.75 9.17
N LYS A 149 -13.66 11.62 7.84
CA LYS A 149 -14.15 10.43 7.15
C LYS A 149 -13.45 9.15 7.62
N GLY A 150 -12.14 9.19 7.83
CA GLY A 150 -11.38 8.05 8.36
C GLY A 150 -11.85 7.64 9.77
N ARG A 151 -12.09 8.61 10.65
CA ARG A 151 -12.63 8.37 12.00
C ARG A 151 -14.05 7.82 11.96
N ASP A 152 -14.91 8.37 11.10
CA ASP A 152 -16.29 7.91 10.97
C ASP A 152 -16.37 6.48 10.43
N VAL A 153 -15.57 6.14 9.41
CA VAL A 153 -15.45 4.77 8.90
C VAL A 153 -14.95 3.83 9.99
N ARG A 154 -13.96 4.25 10.79
CA ARG A 154 -13.43 3.43 11.88
C ARG A 154 -14.48 3.21 12.96
N ARG A 155 -15.20 4.27 13.36
CA ARG A 155 -16.32 4.17 14.32
C ARG A 155 -17.39 3.22 13.81
N GLY A 156 -17.86 3.41 12.57
CA GLY A 156 -18.88 2.54 11.97
C GLY A 156 -18.45 1.07 11.89
N LYS A 157 -17.16 0.78 11.68
CA LYS A 157 -16.64 -0.60 11.70
C LYS A 157 -16.58 -1.17 13.13
N LYS A 158 -16.20 -0.38 14.12
CA LYS A 158 -16.27 -0.79 15.54
C LYS A 158 -17.71 -1.13 15.95
N ASP A 159 -18.65 -0.30 15.54
CA ASP A 159 -20.08 -0.51 15.84
C ASP A 159 -20.64 -1.74 15.10
N ALA A 160 -20.16 -2.01 13.89
CA ALA A 160 -20.51 -3.24 13.16
C ALA A 160 -20.05 -4.49 13.92
N VAL A 161 -18.82 -4.51 14.46
CA VAL A 161 -18.32 -5.63 15.27
C VAL A 161 -19.18 -5.83 16.51
N ARG A 162 -19.49 -4.75 17.25
CA ARG A 162 -20.38 -4.81 18.44
C ARG A 162 -21.77 -5.35 18.14
N GLN A 163 -22.24 -5.19 16.89
CA GLN A 163 -23.53 -5.70 16.41
C GLN A 163 -23.39 -7.07 15.71
N LYS A 164 -22.26 -7.75 15.83
CA LYS A 164 -21.96 -9.03 15.16
C LYS A 164 -22.09 -8.98 13.63
N LYS A 165 -21.93 -7.78 13.05
CA LYS A 165 -21.92 -7.54 11.61
C LYS A 165 -20.50 -7.56 11.08
N TRP A 166 -20.28 -8.06 9.85
CA TRP A 166 -18.96 -8.09 9.25
C TRP A 166 -18.43 -6.67 8.97
N PRO A 167 -17.26 -6.28 9.51
CA PRO A 167 -16.73 -4.91 9.38
C PRO A 167 -16.11 -4.63 8.01
N GLY A 168 -16.12 -5.59 7.09
CA GLY A 168 -15.60 -5.48 5.73
C GLY A 168 -14.25 -6.17 5.52
N GLY A 169 -13.85 -6.26 4.26
CA GLY A 169 -12.69 -7.03 3.82
C GLY A 169 -13.05 -8.50 3.53
N PRO A 170 -12.12 -9.27 2.92
CA PRO A 170 -12.31 -10.69 2.70
C PRO A 170 -12.30 -11.45 4.03
N PRO A 171 -13.18 -12.43 4.23
CA PRO A 171 -13.14 -13.28 5.41
C PRO A 171 -11.93 -14.22 5.35
N PRO A 172 -11.41 -14.69 6.49
CA PRO A 172 -10.36 -15.68 6.54
C PRO A 172 -10.88 -17.05 6.07
N LEU A 173 -9.96 -17.97 5.76
CA LEU A 173 -10.30 -19.33 5.37
C LEU A 173 -11.22 -19.98 6.42
N GLY A 174 -12.25 -20.70 5.97
CA GLY A 174 -13.22 -21.36 6.82
C GLY A 174 -14.37 -20.48 7.34
N ILE A 175 -14.32 -19.19 7.05
CA ILE A 175 -15.42 -18.26 7.33
C ILE A 175 -16.03 -17.79 6.00
N GLY A 176 -17.34 -17.99 5.86
CA GLY A 176 -18.16 -17.42 4.80
C GLY A 176 -18.87 -16.14 5.28
N LEU A 177 -19.55 -15.48 4.37
CA LEU A 177 -20.38 -14.32 4.67
C LEU A 177 -21.78 -14.53 4.12
N GLU A 178 -22.78 -14.46 4.98
CA GLU A 178 -24.18 -14.49 4.61
C GLU A 178 -24.73 -13.07 4.51
N ASN A 179 -25.51 -12.78 3.46
CA ASN A 179 -26.13 -11.48 3.25
C ASN A 179 -27.45 -11.44 4.03
N VAL A 180 -27.60 -10.45 4.89
CA VAL A 180 -28.87 -10.11 5.51
C VAL A 180 -29.53 -9.02 4.67
N MET A 181 -30.70 -9.33 4.13
CA MET A 181 -31.45 -8.45 3.23
C MET A 181 -32.37 -7.53 4.01
N GLU A 182 -32.55 -6.30 3.52
CA GLU A 182 -33.52 -5.33 4.02
C GLU A 182 -34.29 -4.74 2.85
N THR A 183 -35.59 -4.63 3.01
CA THR A 183 -36.47 -3.95 2.03
C THR A 183 -36.66 -2.51 2.44
N ARG A 184 -36.13 -1.56 1.67
CA ARG A 184 -36.37 -0.13 1.83
C ARG A 184 -37.13 0.42 0.61
N ASN A 185 -38.25 1.05 0.81
CA ASN A 185 -39.04 1.61 -0.27
C ASN A 185 -39.39 0.62 -1.40
N GLY A 186 -39.65 -0.65 -1.05
CA GLY A 186 -39.95 -1.70 -2.01
C GLY A 186 -38.73 -2.26 -2.79
N ILE A 187 -37.50 -1.82 -2.47
CA ILE A 187 -36.27 -2.31 -3.08
C ILE A 187 -35.52 -3.17 -2.08
N GLU A 188 -35.27 -4.42 -2.43
CA GLU A 188 -34.41 -5.31 -1.66
C GLU A 188 -32.94 -4.94 -1.85
N SER A 189 -32.22 -4.79 -0.74
CA SER A 189 -30.78 -4.53 -0.74
C SER A 189 -30.09 -5.24 0.42
N VAL A 190 -28.80 -5.55 0.27
CA VAL A 190 -28.01 -6.12 1.36
C VAL A 190 -27.82 -5.05 2.44
N ALA A 191 -28.42 -5.26 3.60
CA ALA A 191 -28.28 -4.36 4.75
C ALA A 191 -26.90 -4.51 5.40
N TYR A 192 -26.49 -5.75 5.66
CA TYR A 192 -25.17 -6.09 6.22
C TYR A 192 -24.85 -7.56 5.93
N ARG A 193 -23.65 -8.00 6.34
CA ARG A 193 -23.21 -9.39 6.23
C ARG A 193 -22.86 -9.93 7.60
N THR A 194 -23.18 -11.21 7.83
CA THR A 194 -22.79 -11.95 9.05
C THR A 194 -21.80 -13.03 8.71
N PRO A 195 -20.83 -13.33 9.60
CA PRO A 195 -19.92 -14.43 9.43
C PRO A 195 -20.65 -15.77 9.68
N VAL A 196 -20.40 -16.74 8.82
CA VAL A 196 -20.92 -18.13 8.94
C VAL A 196 -19.77 -19.10 8.68
N ILE A 197 -19.88 -20.33 9.17
CA ILE A 197 -18.87 -21.36 8.89
C ILE A 197 -18.97 -21.80 7.42
N GLU A 198 -17.84 -21.73 6.67
CA GLU A 198 -17.69 -22.37 5.36
C GLU A 198 -17.14 -23.79 5.56
N PRO A 199 -17.90 -24.86 5.32
CA PRO A 199 -17.58 -26.22 5.79
C PRO A 199 -16.22 -26.75 5.30
N VAL A 200 -15.90 -26.54 4.01
CA VAL A 200 -14.67 -27.08 3.41
C VAL A 200 -13.45 -26.34 3.95
N GLY A 201 -13.50 -25.03 4.00
CA GLY A 201 -12.42 -24.21 4.58
C GLY A 201 -12.25 -24.48 6.07
N ALA A 202 -13.34 -24.67 6.81
CA ALA A 202 -13.29 -25.02 8.23
C ALA A 202 -12.60 -26.38 8.47
N CYS A 203 -12.83 -27.37 7.62
CA CYS A 203 -12.08 -28.64 7.67
C CYS A 203 -10.58 -28.42 7.44
N ILE A 204 -10.21 -27.55 6.49
CA ILE A 204 -8.81 -27.22 6.24
C ILE A 204 -8.21 -26.50 7.45
N VAL A 205 -8.93 -25.56 8.06
CA VAL A 205 -8.47 -24.85 9.28
C VAL A 205 -8.25 -25.84 10.42
N ARG A 206 -9.19 -26.76 10.67
CA ARG A 206 -9.03 -27.82 11.69
C ARG A 206 -7.79 -28.67 11.42
N LEU A 207 -7.52 -29.02 10.15
CA LEU A 207 -6.32 -29.75 9.76
C LEU A 207 -5.04 -28.95 10.02
N ILE A 208 -5.01 -27.65 9.68
CA ILE A 208 -3.88 -26.76 9.94
C ILE A 208 -3.54 -26.73 11.42
N PHE A 209 -4.53 -26.53 12.27
CA PHE A 209 -4.34 -26.47 13.73
C PHE A 209 -3.93 -27.84 14.31
N ARG A 210 -4.51 -28.95 13.83
CA ARG A 210 -4.09 -30.29 14.23
C ARG A 210 -2.63 -30.56 13.91
N LEU A 211 -2.16 -30.21 12.68
CA LEU A 211 -0.76 -30.37 12.32
C LEU A 211 0.18 -29.48 13.13
N ALA A 212 -0.27 -28.29 13.52
CA ALA A 212 0.48 -27.41 14.38
C ALA A 212 0.56 -27.96 15.83
N ASP A 213 -0.57 -28.39 16.40
CA ASP A 213 -0.71 -28.88 17.78
C ASP A 213 0.02 -30.22 17.97
N GLU A 214 -0.34 -31.27 17.19
CA GLU A 214 0.16 -32.62 17.37
C GLU A 214 1.60 -32.80 16.87
N ARG A 215 1.98 -32.14 15.78
CA ARG A 215 3.29 -32.33 15.12
C ARG A 215 4.27 -31.17 15.34
N GLY A 216 3.82 -30.10 15.94
CA GLY A 216 4.64 -28.93 16.13
C GLY A 216 5.06 -28.27 14.80
N TRP A 217 4.27 -28.34 13.74
CA TRP A 217 4.67 -27.80 12.44
C TRP A 217 4.43 -26.29 12.37
N GLY A 218 5.32 -25.58 11.67
CA GLY A 218 5.15 -24.17 11.31
C GLY A 218 4.55 -24.03 9.92
N GLY A 219 4.18 -22.78 9.57
CA GLY A 219 3.46 -22.46 8.32
C GLY A 219 4.06 -23.04 7.05
N THR A 220 5.39 -23.05 6.92
CA THR A 220 6.07 -23.61 5.72
C THR A 220 5.88 -25.12 5.57
N ARG A 221 5.97 -25.89 6.68
CA ARG A 221 5.76 -27.35 6.63
C ARG A 221 4.31 -27.69 6.34
N ILE A 222 3.39 -26.96 7.00
CA ILE A 222 1.95 -27.14 6.80
C ILE A 222 1.59 -26.83 5.33
N LYS A 223 2.08 -25.71 4.77
CA LYS A 223 1.89 -25.37 3.35
C LYS A 223 2.29 -26.52 2.43
N LYS A 224 3.54 -27.00 2.56
CA LYS A 224 4.05 -28.09 1.71
C LYS A 224 3.20 -29.36 1.80
N TYR A 225 2.65 -29.65 2.95
CA TYR A 225 1.77 -30.78 3.16
C TYR A 225 0.41 -30.56 2.50
N LEU A 226 -0.23 -29.39 2.73
CA LEU A 226 -1.55 -29.07 2.19
C LEU A 226 -1.55 -29.02 0.66
N ASP A 227 -0.51 -28.42 0.05
CA ASP A 227 -0.41 -28.32 -1.41
C ASP A 227 -0.32 -29.70 -2.11
N ARG A 228 0.21 -30.73 -1.41
CA ARG A 228 0.32 -32.10 -1.91
C ARG A 228 -0.92 -32.94 -1.67
N LEU A 229 -1.85 -32.51 -0.85
CA LEU A 229 -3.06 -33.28 -0.54
C LEU A 229 -4.07 -33.17 -1.70
N PRO A 230 -4.41 -34.30 -2.38
CA PRO A 230 -5.38 -34.29 -3.48
C PRO A 230 -6.81 -33.98 -3.02
N GLN A 231 -7.13 -34.23 -1.75
CA GLN A 231 -8.46 -34.01 -1.16
C GLN A 231 -8.78 -32.48 -1.00
N ILE A 232 -7.78 -31.63 -1.03
CA ILE A 232 -7.99 -30.18 -0.94
C ILE A 232 -8.29 -29.63 -2.33
N PRO A 233 -9.44 -28.97 -2.54
CA PRO A 233 -9.80 -28.38 -3.83
C PRO A 233 -8.78 -27.34 -4.30
N ASP A 234 -8.52 -27.32 -5.61
CA ASP A 234 -7.52 -26.44 -6.23
C ASP A 234 -7.82 -24.94 -6.05
N ARG A 235 -9.09 -24.58 -5.81
CA ARG A 235 -9.48 -23.18 -5.50
C ARG A 235 -8.79 -22.61 -4.25
N PHE A 236 -8.27 -23.46 -3.35
CA PHE A 236 -7.54 -23.04 -2.15
C PHE A 236 -6.03 -23.05 -2.33
N LYS A 237 -5.54 -23.66 -3.42
CA LYS A 237 -4.12 -23.80 -3.72
C LYS A 237 -3.65 -22.75 -4.73
N PRO A 238 -2.37 -22.33 -4.70
CA PRO A 238 -1.35 -22.70 -3.69
C PRO A 238 -1.51 -21.92 -2.38
N PHE A 239 -1.24 -22.56 -1.28
CA PHE A 239 -1.18 -21.89 0.02
C PHE A 239 0.09 -21.02 0.14
N LYS A 240 0.02 -19.97 0.96
CA LYS A 240 1.19 -19.16 1.32
C LYS A 240 1.57 -19.42 2.79
N SER A 241 2.86 -19.63 3.05
CA SER A 241 3.36 -19.89 4.41
C SER A 241 3.07 -18.75 5.38
N THR A 242 3.13 -17.50 4.90
CA THR A 242 2.75 -16.31 5.67
C THR A 242 1.28 -16.31 6.05
N THR A 243 0.39 -16.62 5.08
CA THR A 243 -1.05 -16.69 5.33
C THR A 243 -1.40 -17.77 6.36
N ILE A 244 -0.75 -18.95 6.28
CA ILE A 244 -0.96 -20.01 7.28
C ILE A 244 -0.46 -19.54 8.67
N SER A 245 0.68 -18.86 8.72
CA SER A 245 1.21 -18.31 9.98
C SER A 245 0.28 -17.26 10.59
N ASP A 246 -0.39 -16.46 9.76
CA ASP A 246 -1.38 -15.49 10.20
C ASP A 246 -2.68 -16.18 10.66
N GLN A 247 -3.12 -17.23 9.95
CA GLN A 247 -4.26 -18.04 10.35
C GLN A 247 -4.05 -18.70 11.72
N LEU A 248 -2.87 -19.24 12.01
CA LEU A 248 -2.55 -19.85 13.32
C LEU A 248 -2.60 -18.87 14.51
N ARG A 249 -2.70 -17.55 14.23
CA ARG A 249 -2.83 -16.49 15.24
C ARG A 249 -4.21 -15.84 15.26
N ASN A 250 -5.08 -16.26 14.37
CA ASN A 250 -6.37 -15.59 14.20
C ASN A 250 -7.38 -16.10 15.24
N CYS A 251 -7.76 -15.23 16.17
CA CYS A 251 -8.71 -15.52 17.22
C CYS A 251 -10.16 -15.71 16.73
N LEU A 252 -10.47 -15.32 15.49
CA LEU A 252 -11.80 -15.52 14.92
C LEU A 252 -12.19 -17.01 14.84
N TYR A 253 -11.20 -17.91 14.77
CA TYR A 253 -11.45 -19.37 14.76
C TYR A 253 -11.98 -19.94 16.07
N ILE A 254 -11.82 -19.20 17.18
CA ILE A 254 -12.45 -19.51 18.47
C ILE A 254 -13.69 -18.65 18.75
N GLY A 255 -14.26 -18.05 17.70
CA GLY A 255 -15.44 -17.20 17.81
C GLY A 255 -15.18 -15.76 18.28
N ARG A 256 -13.94 -15.39 18.57
CA ARG A 256 -13.55 -14.06 19.07
C ARG A 256 -13.11 -13.15 17.93
N MET A 257 -13.70 -11.95 17.85
CA MET A 257 -13.29 -10.89 16.94
C MET A 257 -12.50 -9.83 17.68
N GLU A 258 -11.35 -9.47 17.14
CA GLU A 258 -10.56 -8.31 17.57
C GLU A 258 -10.35 -7.39 16.37
N TRP A 259 -10.98 -6.22 16.38
CA TRP A 259 -10.86 -5.26 15.30
C TRP A 259 -10.27 -3.94 15.79
N GLY A 260 -9.38 -3.36 14.98
CA GLY A 260 -8.83 -2.03 15.27
C GLY A 260 -7.52 -2.03 16.06
N ARG A 261 -6.82 -3.17 16.14
CA ARG A 261 -5.48 -3.28 16.77
C ARG A 261 -4.41 -2.44 16.05
N ASN A 262 -4.62 -2.15 14.77
CA ASN A 262 -3.69 -1.35 13.98
C ASN A 262 -4.40 -0.16 13.35
N CYS A 263 -3.71 0.96 13.26
CA CYS A 263 -4.06 2.11 12.45
C CYS A 263 -3.24 2.09 11.16
N THR A 264 -3.88 2.31 10.03
CA THR A 264 -3.18 2.45 8.76
C THR A 264 -3.29 3.89 8.30
N GLY A 265 -2.15 4.54 8.13
CA GLY A 265 -2.00 5.89 7.61
C GLY A 265 -1.18 5.93 6.32
N ILE A 266 -1.02 7.12 5.78
CA ILE A 266 -0.04 7.44 4.75
C ILE A 266 0.79 8.57 5.30
N GLU A 267 2.09 8.35 5.46
CA GLU A 267 3.05 9.33 5.88
C GLU A 267 4.15 9.42 4.82
N ASN A 268 4.48 10.64 4.39
CA ASN A 268 5.46 10.89 3.32
C ASN A 268 5.24 10.01 2.06
N GLU A 269 3.98 9.84 1.64
CA GLU A 269 3.56 9.00 0.51
C GLU A 269 3.77 7.48 0.71
N VAL A 270 4.19 7.06 1.89
CA VAL A 270 4.38 5.64 2.26
C VAL A 270 3.22 5.20 3.15
N ARG A 271 2.71 3.99 2.89
CA ARG A 271 1.71 3.39 3.78
C ARG A 271 2.40 2.97 5.07
N VAL A 272 1.99 3.56 6.18
CA VAL A 272 2.44 3.23 7.53
C VAL A 272 1.33 2.47 8.25
N VAL A 273 1.70 1.43 8.98
CA VAL A 273 0.81 0.65 9.83
C VAL A 273 1.38 0.70 11.25
N GLU A 274 0.64 1.33 12.14
CA GLU A 274 1.04 1.48 13.53
C GLU A 274 0.11 0.66 14.44
N PRO A 275 0.65 -0.06 15.42
CA PRO A 275 -0.16 -0.72 16.43
C PRO A 275 -0.83 0.35 17.31
N ILE A 276 -2.03 0.06 17.76
CA ILE A 276 -2.74 0.88 18.74
C ILE A 276 -2.54 0.22 20.10
N GLU A 277 -1.79 0.89 20.95
CA GLU A 277 -1.43 0.38 22.27
C GLU A 277 -2.65 0.40 23.24
N ASP A 278 -3.54 1.37 23.07
CA ASP A 278 -4.73 1.48 23.90
C ASP A 278 -5.79 0.45 23.47
N GLU A 279 -5.93 -0.60 24.27
CA GLU A 279 -6.89 -1.68 24.04
C GLU A 279 -8.35 -1.20 24.11
N THR A 280 -8.65 -0.09 24.77
CA THR A 280 -10.00 0.52 24.81
C THR A 280 -10.41 1.06 23.44
N GLU A 281 -9.43 1.34 22.61
CA GLU A 281 -9.59 1.74 21.20
C GLU A 281 -9.98 0.56 20.29
N TRP A 282 -9.88 -0.69 20.73
CA TRP A 282 -10.25 -1.86 19.92
C TRP A 282 -11.74 -2.16 20.05
N ALA A 283 -12.29 -2.90 19.10
CA ALA A 283 -13.59 -3.54 19.23
C ALA A 283 -13.33 -5.04 19.41
N VAL A 284 -13.68 -5.55 20.58
CA VAL A 284 -13.52 -6.97 20.93
C VAL A 284 -14.91 -7.53 21.22
N ASP A 285 -15.20 -8.72 20.68
CA ASP A 285 -16.39 -9.52 20.96
C ASP A 285 -15.95 -10.97 21.05
N ASP A 286 -16.09 -11.57 22.23
CA ASP A 286 -15.66 -12.94 22.53
C ASP A 286 -16.62 -14.01 22.00
N GLU A 287 -17.84 -13.61 21.62
CA GLU A 287 -18.90 -14.48 21.08
C GLU A 287 -19.40 -13.96 19.74
N TYR A 288 -18.47 -13.46 18.90
CA TYR A 288 -18.81 -12.81 17.64
C TYR A 288 -19.42 -13.73 16.60
N CYS A 289 -18.91 -14.97 16.49
CA CYS A 289 -19.40 -15.98 15.56
C CYS A 289 -19.24 -17.39 16.13
N GLU A 290 -19.83 -18.39 15.46
CA GLU A 290 -19.66 -19.78 15.81
C GLU A 290 -18.18 -20.21 15.71
N PRO A 291 -17.59 -20.85 16.75
CA PRO A 291 -16.20 -21.25 16.75
C PRO A 291 -15.96 -22.46 15.83
N ILE A 292 -14.87 -22.43 15.07
CA ILE A 292 -14.38 -23.56 14.28
C ILE A 292 -13.56 -24.53 15.11
N LEU A 293 -12.89 -24.01 16.15
CA LEU A 293 -11.92 -24.71 17.01
C LEU A 293 -12.25 -24.53 18.48
N ASP A 294 -11.87 -25.55 19.28
CA ASP A 294 -11.85 -25.43 20.72
C ASP A 294 -10.77 -24.44 21.15
N ARG A 295 -11.10 -23.59 22.12
CA ARG A 295 -10.18 -22.60 22.70
C ARG A 295 -8.89 -23.24 23.21
N ALA A 296 -8.97 -24.41 23.85
CA ALA A 296 -7.81 -25.12 24.39
C ALA A 296 -6.78 -25.49 23.29
N VAL A 297 -7.25 -25.89 22.09
CA VAL A 297 -6.37 -26.19 20.94
C VAL A 297 -5.68 -24.91 20.46
N TRP A 298 -6.45 -23.83 20.33
CA TRP A 298 -5.92 -22.54 19.91
C TRP A 298 -4.87 -22.00 20.90
N ASP A 299 -5.13 -22.05 22.19
CA ASP A 299 -4.22 -21.59 23.25
C ASP A 299 -2.89 -22.37 23.24
N ARG A 300 -2.92 -23.71 23.06
CA ARG A 300 -1.69 -24.52 22.94
C ARG A 300 -0.86 -24.11 21.73
N VAL A 301 -1.50 -23.94 20.57
CA VAL A 301 -0.81 -23.50 19.35
C VAL A 301 -0.26 -22.08 19.50
N ALA A 302 -1.01 -21.18 20.10
CA ALA A 302 -0.56 -19.81 20.36
C ALA A 302 0.65 -19.80 21.30
N GLY A 303 0.65 -20.59 22.40
CA GLY A 303 1.77 -20.76 23.31
C GLY A 303 3.01 -21.34 22.61
N MET A 304 2.84 -22.34 21.75
CA MET A 304 3.92 -22.89 20.95
C MET A 304 4.53 -21.84 19.99
N ILE A 305 3.70 -21.01 19.38
CA ILE A 305 4.18 -19.93 18.48
C ILE A 305 4.93 -18.87 19.28
N ALA A 306 4.43 -18.50 20.46
CA ALA A 306 5.06 -17.53 21.34
C ALA A 306 6.45 -18.01 21.83
N SER A 307 6.58 -19.29 22.19
CA SER A 307 7.87 -19.87 22.64
C SER A 307 8.93 -19.91 21.53
N ARG A 308 8.53 -19.80 20.25
CA ARG A 308 9.44 -19.75 19.10
C ARG A 308 9.93 -18.35 18.76
N LYS A 309 9.34 -17.30 19.31
CA LYS A 309 9.90 -15.95 19.21
C LYS A 309 11.26 -15.96 19.91
N ARG A 310 12.34 -15.87 19.13
CA ARG A 310 13.64 -15.57 19.71
C ARG A 310 13.53 -14.22 20.41
N PRO A 311 14.14 -14.04 21.61
CA PRO A 311 14.34 -12.70 22.15
C PRO A 311 15.04 -11.90 21.04
N THR A 312 14.45 -10.83 20.60
CA THR A 312 15.16 -9.81 19.82
C THR A 312 16.04 -9.12 20.85
N ASP A 313 17.37 -9.35 20.79
CA ASP A 313 18.30 -8.46 21.45
C ASP A 313 17.99 -7.06 20.94
N ASP A 314 17.65 -6.14 21.87
CA ASP A 314 17.28 -4.75 21.58
C ASP A 314 18.41 -3.96 20.88
N ASP A 315 19.61 -4.53 20.74
CA ASP A 315 20.77 -3.96 20.06
C ASP A 315 20.82 -4.20 18.53
N PHE A 316 19.85 -4.88 17.94
CA PHE A 316 19.77 -5.01 16.50
C PHE A 316 18.69 -4.05 15.96
N GLU A 317 19.07 -2.79 15.74
CA GLU A 317 18.34 -1.91 14.82
C GLU A 317 18.03 -2.68 13.55
N SER A 318 16.83 -3.25 13.47
CA SER A 318 16.36 -3.89 12.26
C SER A 318 16.18 -2.79 11.24
N CYS A 319 17.16 -2.63 10.37
CA CYS A 319 17.05 -1.84 9.15
C CYS A 319 15.90 -2.39 8.29
N ARG A 320 14.66 -2.11 8.66
CA ARG A 320 13.46 -2.30 7.83
C ARG A 320 13.31 -1.15 6.83
N GLY A 321 14.41 -0.57 6.41
CA GLY A 321 14.45 0.32 5.26
C GLY A 321 14.66 -0.51 4.00
N GLY A 322 13.82 -0.36 2.99
CA GLY A 322 13.96 -0.99 1.65
C GLY A 322 15.17 -0.48 0.87
N GLY A 323 16.29 -0.17 1.55
CA GLY A 323 17.56 0.15 0.95
C GLY A 323 18.35 -1.12 0.68
N VAL A 324 19.15 -1.11 -0.39
CA VAL A 324 20.12 -2.15 -0.69
C VAL A 324 21.08 -2.24 0.51
N ALA A 325 21.10 -3.38 1.20
CA ALA A 325 22.03 -3.60 2.30
C ALA A 325 23.46 -3.58 1.75
N LEU A 326 24.17 -2.48 1.94
CA LEU A 326 25.55 -2.30 1.50
C LEU A 326 26.51 -3.36 2.07
N LYS A 327 26.08 -4.08 3.11
CA LYS A 327 26.83 -5.19 3.72
C LYS A 327 27.06 -6.38 2.76
N TYR A 328 26.19 -6.56 1.78
CA TYR A 328 26.25 -7.68 0.82
C TYR A 328 26.16 -7.13 -0.60
N PRO A 329 27.30 -7.01 -1.30
CA PRO A 329 27.40 -6.24 -2.54
C PRO A 329 26.52 -6.75 -3.69
N LEU A 330 26.16 -8.04 -3.68
CA LEU A 330 25.37 -8.66 -4.74
C LEU A 330 23.88 -8.82 -4.36
N SER A 331 23.44 -8.22 -3.26
CA SER A 331 22.01 -8.25 -2.87
C SER A 331 21.12 -7.62 -3.94
N GLY A 332 20.08 -8.35 -4.35
CA GLY A 332 19.13 -7.90 -5.40
C GLY A 332 19.62 -8.12 -6.84
N LEU A 333 20.92 -8.37 -7.06
CA LEU A 333 21.49 -8.60 -8.40
C LEU A 333 21.42 -10.07 -8.81
N VAL A 334 21.58 -11.01 -7.88
CA VAL A 334 21.57 -12.44 -8.14
C VAL A 334 20.14 -12.95 -8.26
N ARG A 335 19.85 -13.66 -9.35
CA ARG A 335 18.52 -14.24 -9.59
C ARG A 335 18.60 -15.76 -9.69
N CYS A 336 17.54 -16.42 -9.24
CA CYS A 336 17.38 -17.86 -9.42
C CYS A 336 17.15 -18.19 -10.90
N ASN A 337 17.86 -19.17 -11.43
CA ASN A 337 17.74 -19.57 -12.83
C ASN A 337 16.40 -20.26 -13.14
N GLU A 338 15.77 -20.90 -12.17
CA GLU A 338 14.50 -21.63 -12.37
C GLU A 338 13.28 -20.73 -12.23
N CYS A 339 13.23 -19.87 -11.19
CA CYS A 339 12.04 -19.06 -10.91
C CYS A 339 12.26 -17.55 -11.09
N SER A 340 13.43 -17.13 -11.54
CA SER A 340 13.85 -15.73 -11.81
C SER A 340 13.73 -14.78 -10.60
N ARG A 341 13.39 -15.27 -9.40
CA ARG A 341 13.29 -14.45 -8.21
C ARG A 341 14.68 -14.09 -7.68
N SER A 342 14.81 -12.88 -7.13
CA SER A 342 16.06 -12.45 -6.49
C SER A 342 16.44 -13.40 -5.35
N MET A 343 17.67 -13.90 -5.36
CA MET A 343 18.22 -14.74 -4.31
C MET A 343 18.48 -13.91 -3.05
N VAL A 344 18.30 -14.53 -1.89
CA VAL A 344 18.48 -13.88 -0.59
C VAL A 344 19.68 -14.46 0.14
N ILE A 345 20.23 -13.65 1.04
CA ILE A 345 21.36 -14.07 1.87
C ILE A 345 20.89 -15.10 2.90
N ASN A 346 21.62 -16.20 2.99
CA ASN A 346 21.55 -17.18 4.06
C ASN A 346 22.89 -17.22 4.80
N GLY A 347 22.98 -16.50 5.92
CA GLY A 347 24.17 -16.47 6.76
C GLY A 347 24.14 -17.56 7.82
N SER A 348 25.27 -18.23 8.04
CA SER A 348 25.46 -19.08 9.21
C SER A 348 25.64 -18.24 10.48
N SER A 349 25.46 -18.85 11.66
CA SER A 349 25.95 -18.27 12.91
C SER A 349 27.46 -18.08 12.82
N ALA A 350 27.98 -17.02 13.43
CA ALA A 350 29.42 -16.86 13.52
C ALA A 350 30.03 -18.05 14.29
N TYR A 351 31.10 -18.61 13.78
CA TYR A 351 31.87 -19.63 14.48
C TYR A 351 33.33 -19.14 14.64
N THR A 352 33.97 -19.61 15.68
CA THR A 352 35.36 -19.28 15.95
C THR A 352 36.23 -20.37 15.34
N THR A 353 37.19 -19.99 14.49
CA THR A 353 38.18 -20.92 13.90
C THR A 353 39.13 -21.39 14.99
N VAL A 354 39.90 -22.47 14.68
CA VAL A 354 40.97 -23.00 15.57
C VAL A 354 42.01 -21.92 15.89
N PHE A 355 42.13 -20.91 15.04
CA PHE A 355 43.07 -19.78 15.20
C PHE A 355 42.42 -18.57 15.93
N GLY A 356 41.23 -18.73 16.52
CA GLY A 356 40.54 -17.67 17.28
C GLY A 356 39.81 -16.62 16.45
N GLU A 357 39.79 -16.72 15.11
CA GLU A 357 39.09 -15.79 14.25
C GLU A 357 37.62 -16.11 14.20
N LYS A 358 36.77 -15.09 14.33
CA LYS A 358 35.30 -15.20 14.11
C LYS A 358 35.01 -15.14 12.63
N ARG A 359 34.55 -16.24 12.05
CA ARG A 359 34.12 -16.33 10.65
C ARG A 359 32.64 -16.64 10.54
N ARG A 360 32.04 -16.18 9.44
CA ARG A 360 30.63 -16.44 9.10
C ARG A 360 30.54 -16.90 7.65
N TYR A 361 29.92 -18.03 7.40
CA TYR A 361 29.60 -18.46 6.05
C TYR A 361 28.36 -17.77 5.55
N THR A 362 28.48 -17.09 4.40
CA THR A 362 27.39 -16.40 3.72
C THR A 362 27.18 -17.04 2.36
N SER A 363 25.94 -17.35 2.04
CA SER A 363 25.55 -17.93 0.75
C SER A 363 24.27 -17.26 0.24
N TYR A 364 24.12 -17.26 -1.08
CA TYR A 364 22.87 -16.86 -1.74
C TYR A 364 22.01 -18.10 -1.96
N VAL A 365 20.72 -18.01 -1.64
CA VAL A 365 19.73 -19.10 -1.78
C VAL A 365 18.44 -18.57 -2.40
N CYS A 366 17.75 -19.46 -3.12
CA CYS A 366 16.42 -19.13 -3.63
C CYS A 366 15.39 -19.08 -2.48
N PRO A 367 14.71 -17.95 -2.22
CA PRO A 367 13.67 -17.88 -1.20
C PRO A 367 12.49 -18.78 -1.52
N ASN A 368 12.12 -18.91 -2.80
CA ASN A 368 11.03 -19.77 -3.24
C ASN A 368 11.28 -21.25 -2.98
N TYR A 369 12.55 -21.73 -3.03
CA TYR A 369 12.87 -23.08 -2.60
C TYR A 369 12.55 -23.32 -1.14
N ARG A 370 12.88 -22.37 -0.28
CA ARG A 370 12.54 -22.44 1.15
C ARG A 370 11.03 -22.48 1.38
N ASP A 371 10.29 -21.70 0.58
CA ASP A 371 8.83 -21.62 0.67
C ASP A 371 8.13 -22.77 -0.06
N GLY A 372 8.85 -23.56 -0.87
CA GLY A 372 8.35 -24.73 -1.59
C GLY A 372 7.76 -24.43 -2.96
N ASP A 373 8.08 -23.26 -3.52
CA ASP A 373 7.58 -22.78 -4.81
C ASP A 373 8.66 -22.84 -5.92
N CYS A 374 9.81 -23.46 -5.64
CA CYS A 374 10.92 -23.64 -6.59
C CYS A 374 11.73 -24.88 -6.20
N ASP A 375 12.28 -25.60 -7.18
CA ASP A 375 13.06 -26.80 -6.94
C ASP A 375 14.59 -26.52 -6.79
N ASN A 376 15.02 -25.28 -7.00
CA ASN A 376 16.42 -24.90 -6.87
C ASN A 376 16.88 -24.86 -5.40
N SER A 377 17.50 -25.96 -4.95
CA SER A 377 18.06 -26.13 -3.60
C SER A 377 19.49 -25.62 -3.45
N VAL A 378 20.11 -25.13 -4.53
CA VAL A 378 21.54 -24.75 -4.57
C VAL A 378 21.82 -23.56 -3.66
N ARG A 379 22.89 -23.69 -2.87
CA ARG A 379 23.44 -22.62 -2.05
C ARG A 379 24.74 -22.14 -2.68
N VAL A 380 24.78 -20.89 -3.13
CA VAL A 380 25.94 -20.32 -3.78
C VAL A 380 26.76 -19.52 -2.76
N PRO A 381 28.02 -19.90 -2.46
CA PRO A 381 28.85 -19.13 -1.53
C PRO A 381 29.10 -17.71 -2.05
N GLU A 382 28.98 -16.73 -1.16
CA GLU A 382 29.18 -15.31 -1.52
C GLU A 382 30.57 -15.06 -2.06
N SER A 383 31.59 -15.61 -1.43
CA SER A 383 32.98 -15.44 -1.83
C SER A 383 33.25 -15.92 -3.27
N TRP A 384 32.67 -17.07 -3.64
CA TRP A 384 32.78 -17.58 -5.00
C TRP A 384 32.08 -16.69 -6.00
N LEU A 385 30.86 -16.30 -5.69
CA LEU A 385 30.01 -15.47 -6.59
C LEU A 385 30.63 -14.09 -6.82
N VAL A 386 31.15 -13.46 -5.78
CA VAL A 386 31.86 -12.18 -5.88
C VAL A 386 33.09 -12.31 -6.77
N SER A 387 33.86 -13.38 -6.61
CA SER A 387 35.04 -13.67 -7.45
C SER A 387 34.68 -13.79 -8.94
N GLU A 388 33.61 -14.54 -9.26
CA GLU A 388 33.16 -14.72 -10.64
C GLU A 388 32.61 -13.42 -11.27
N VAL A 389 31.83 -12.64 -10.50
CA VAL A 389 31.35 -11.33 -10.96
C VAL A 389 32.51 -10.38 -11.25
N PHE A 390 33.52 -10.32 -10.36
CA PHE A 390 34.71 -9.50 -10.62
C PHE A 390 35.49 -9.94 -11.85
N LYS A 391 35.63 -11.24 -12.12
CA LYS A 391 36.25 -11.72 -13.37
C LYS A 391 35.49 -11.21 -14.60
N LEU A 392 34.16 -11.39 -14.62
CA LEU A 392 33.32 -10.95 -15.73
C LEU A 392 33.38 -9.43 -15.94
N VAL A 393 33.36 -8.65 -14.86
CA VAL A 393 33.49 -7.19 -14.92
C VAL A 393 34.86 -6.79 -15.48
N ARG A 394 35.93 -7.44 -15.00
CA ARG A 394 37.30 -7.19 -15.46
C ARG A 394 37.45 -7.52 -16.94
N GLU A 395 36.96 -8.66 -17.39
CA GLU A 395 36.99 -9.07 -18.79
C GLU A 395 36.26 -8.04 -19.67
N ARG A 396 35.08 -7.58 -19.29
CA ARG A 396 34.30 -6.59 -20.08
C ARG A 396 34.92 -5.20 -20.07
N LEU A 397 35.41 -4.70 -18.94
CA LEU A 397 35.97 -3.35 -18.84
C LEU A 397 37.39 -3.21 -19.41
N LEU A 398 38.19 -4.29 -19.44
CA LEU A 398 39.56 -4.23 -19.95
C LEU A 398 39.63 -4.57 -21.44
N PHE A 399 38.65 -5.24 -22.02
CA PHE A 399 38.60 -5.48 -23.48
C PHE A 399 38.21 -4.22 -24.28
N GLU A 400 37.62 -3.19 -23.65
CA GLU A 400 37.30 -1.92 -24.33
C GLU A 400 38.46 -0.90 -24.32
N SER A 401 39.54 -1.15 -23.56
CA SER A 401 40.67 -0.21 -23.46
C SER A 401 41.83 -0.53 -24.41
N ASP A 402 41.78 -1.64 -25.15
CA ASP A 402 42.88 -2.09 -26.05
C ASP A 402 42.50 -2.12 -27.54
N GLN A 403 41.52 -1.30 -27.96
CA GLN A 403 41.35 -1.01 -29.39
C GLN A 403 41.98 0.36 -29.72
N PRO A 404 42.95 0.45 -30.67
CA PRO A 404 43.67 1.67 -31.01
C PRO A 404 42.82 2.70 -31.75
#